data_52a45bd69e4ccc55363b56daf7a3e136
#
_entry.id   52a45bd69e4ccc55363b56daf7a3e136
#
_cell.length_a   1.000
_cell.length_b   1.000
_cell.length_c   1.000
_cell.angle_alpha   90.00
_cell.angle_beta   90.00
_cell.angle_gamma   90.00
#
_symmetry.space_group_name_H-M   'P 1'
#
loop_
_entity.id
_entity.type
_entity.pdbx_description
1 polymer ?
#
loop_
_entity_poly.entity_id
_entity_poly.type
_entity_poly.pdbx_seq_one_letter_code
_entity_poly.pdbx_strand_id
1 'polypeptide(L)'
;MTVRATLTRVSASAAETIRISIPKCDPGIGHMIRTPDSGDLIEGVLIRPYDLWPDDRGYFLEVARMGQGLAAGFPQESTQVSAALSYPGTIKAFHYHLHQTDLWVAAAGMFQVTLVDLRPESRTFGRKNTVYAGSLKPLQFLIPPGVGHGYKVIGEQPATLIYVTNRLYNPQDEGRIAYNDPSIAYDWELQHK
;
A
#
# COMPACT_ATOMS: atom_id res chain seq x y z
N MET A 1 23.08 -18.24 45.06
CA MET A 1 21.64 -17.95 44.91
C MET A 1 21.36 -17.64 43.45
N THR A 2 20.77 -18.59 42.73
CA THR A 2 20.50 -18.47 41.29
C THR A 2 19.06 -18.03 41.14
N VAL A 3 18.86 -16.79 40.66
CA VAL A 3 17.53 -16.26 40.38
C VAL A 3 17.08 -16.81 39.02
N ARG A 4 16.09 -17.70 39.00
CA ARG A 4 15.39 -18.12 37.79
C ARG A 4 14.41 -17.03 37.38
N ALA A 5 14.65 -16.37 36.27
CA ALA A 5 13.68 -15.51 35.64
C ALA A 5 12.60 -16.38 34.94
N THR A 6 11.38 -16.30 35.43
CA THR A 6 10.21 -16.92 34.79
C THR A 6 9.74 -15.99 33.67
N LEU A 7 10.04 -16.37 32.43
CA LEU A 7 9.46 -15.70 31.26
C LEU A 7 7.98 -16.08 31.11
N THR A 8 7.10 -15.18 31.50
CA THR A 8 5.67 -15.30 31.22
C THR A 8 5.47 -15.10 29.74
N ARG A 9 5.15 -16.16 29.01
CA ARG A 9 4.66 -16.04 27.61
C ARG A 9 3.34 -15.29 27.65
N VAL A 10 3.34 -14.04 27.17
CA VAL A 10 2.11 -13.34 26.79
C VAL A 10 1.58 -14.07 25.55
N SER A 11 0.42 -14.70 25.66
CA SER A 11 -0.27 -15.32 24.53
C SER A 11 -0.60 -14.20 23.54
N ALA A 12 -0.02 -14.26 22.34
CA ALA A 12 -0.50 -13.46 21.23
C ALA A 12 -1.97 -13.85 20.99
N SER A 13 -2.89 -12.92 21.18
CA SER A 13 -4.27 -13.08 20.74
C SER A 13 -4.23 -13.42 19.25
N ALA A 14 -4.93 -14.49 18.84
CA ALA A 14 -5.08 -14.81 17.43
C ALA A 14 -5.64 -13.56 16.75
N ALA A 15 -4.85 -12.92 15.87
CA ALA A 15 -5.32 -11.79 15.11
C ALA A 15 -6.49 -12.29 14.26
N GLU A 16 -7.65 -11.66 14.44
CA GLU A 16 -8.87 -12.03 13.73
C GLU A 16 -8.60 -11.94 12.22
N THR A 17 -8.82 -13.03 11.50
CA THR A 17 -8.57 -13.06 10.04
C THR A 17 -9.59 -12.17 9.35
N ILE A 18 -9.10 -11.17 8.62
CA ILE A 18 -9.97 -10.25 7.87
C ILE A 18 -10.74 -11.03 6.80
N ARG A 19 -12.04 -10.83 6.76
CA ARG A 19 -12.90 -11.38 5.73
C ARG A 19 -12.75 -10.57 4.45
N ILE A 20 -12.58 -11.25 3.32
CA ILE A 20 -12.45 -10.67 1.98
C ILE A 20 -13.67 -11.02 1.14
N SER A 21 -14.17 -10.04 0.40
CA SER A 21 -15.18 -10.21 -0.63
C SER A 21 -14.82 -9.34 -1.83
N ILE A 22 -14.89 -9.89 -3.04
CA ILE A 22 -14.68 -9.10 -4.27
C ILE A 22 -15.98 -8.33 -4.54
N PRO A 23 -15.96 -6.99 -4.45
CA PRO A 23 -17.16 -6.18 -4.67
C PRO A 23 -17.50 -6.11 -6.16
N LYS A 24 -18.74 -5.82 -6.47
CA LYS A 24 -19.14 -5.38 -7.81
C LYS A 24 -19.07 -3.85 -7.85
N CYS A 25 -18.04 -3.33 -8.51
CA CYS A 25 -17.79 -1.90 -8.61
C CYS A 25 -18.33 -1.33 -9.93
N ASP A 26 -18.66 -0.05 -9.93
CA ASP A 26 -18.92 0.69 -11.18
C ASP A 26 -17.63 0.81 -12.00
N PRO A 27 -17.70 0.80 -13.35
CA PRO A 27 -16.53 0.99 -14.21
C PRO A 27 -15.82 2.33 -13.96
N GLY A 28 -14.49 2.34 -14.14
CA GLY A 28 -13.66 3.55 -14.05
C GLY A 28 -12.62 3.50 -12.93
N ILE A 29 -11.99 4.65 -12.65
CA ILE A 29 -10.86 4.77 -11.70
C ILE A 29 -11.29 5.04 -10.25
N GLY A 30 -12.59 5.13 -9.97
CA GLY A 30 -13.11 5.47 -8.65
C GLY A 30 -12.80 6.93 -8.26
N HIS A 31 -12.71 7.17 -6.94
CA HIS A 31 -12.41 8.51 -6.43
C HIS A 31 -10.92 8.84 -6.57
N MET A 32 -10.63 9.96 -7.24
CA MET A 32 -9.28 10.48 -7.29
C MET A 32 -8.93 11.20 -6.00
N ILE A 33 -7.95 10.70 -5.29
CA ILE A 33 -7.45 11.30 -4.06
C ILE A 33 -6.39 12.34 -4.39
N ARG A 34 -6.69 13.60 -4.15
CA ARG A 34 -5.81 14.73 -4.40
C ARG A 34 -5.02 15.16 -3.16
N THR A 35 -5.61 14.99 -1.98
CA THR A 35 -5.06 15.38 -0.67
C THR A 35 -5.11 14.23 0.32
N PRO A 36 -4.16 14.14 1.26
CA PRO A 36 -4.10 13.07 2.25
C PRO A 36 -5.32 12.99 3.20
N ASP A 37 -6.01 14.09 3.39
CA ASP A 37 -7.18 14.26 4.28
C ASP A 37 -8.53 14.14 3.55
N SER A 38 -8.52 13.62 2.32
CA SER A 38 -9.76 13.42 1.54
C SER A 38 -10.77 12.53 2.27
N GLY A 39 -12.00 12.98 2.40
CA GLY A 39 -13.13 12.19 2.91
C GLY A 39 -13.50 10.97 2.04
N ASP A 40 -12.99 10.92 0.81
CA ASP A 40 -13.18 9.80 -0.11
C ASP A 40 -12.16 8.68 0.07
N LEU A 41 -11.18 8.86 0.95
CA LEU A 41 -10.17 7.83 1.20
C LEU A 41 -10.80 6.57 1.80
N ILE A 42 -10.31 5.41 1.37
CA ILE A 42 -10.70 4.11 1.94
C ILE A 42 -10.36 4.07 3.42
N GLU A 43 -11.28 3.54 4.23
CA GLU A 43 -11.13 3.44 5.68
C GLU A 43 -9.84 2.71 6.09
N GLY A 44 -9.06 3.35 6.96
CA GLY A 44 -7.79 2.82 7.47
C GLY A 44 -6.59 3.01 6.54
N VAL A 45 -6.78 3.43 5.29
CA VAL A 45 -5.67 3.87 4.44
C VAL A 45 -5.19 5.23 4.91
N LEU A 46 -3.87 5.39 5.04
CA LEU A 46 -3.27 6.69 5.32
C LEU A 46 -2.32 7.05 4.18
N ILE A 47 -2.34 8.32 3.80
CA ILE A 47 -1.42 8.89 2.80
C ILE A 47 -0.67 10.03 3.48
N ARG A 48 0.64 10.11 3.29
CA ARG A 48 1.44 11.23 3.78
C ARG A 48 2.48 11.65 2.73
N PRO A 49 2.73 12.94 2.59
CA PRO A 49 3.91 13.41 1.86
C PRO A 49 5.18 13.04 2.64
N TYR A 50 6.27 12.90 1.91
CA TYR A 50 7.62 12.80 2.47
C TYR A 50 8.55 13.79 1.76
N ASP A 51 9.65 14.14 2.43
CA ASP A 51 10.58 15.12 1.89
C ASP A 51 11.55 14.48 0.90
N LEU A 52 11.78 15.18 -0.20
CA LEU A 52 12.90 14.95 -1.10
C LEU A 52 13.92 16.06 -0.87
N TRP A 53 15.18 15.71 -0.72
CA TRP A 53 16.29 16.66 -0.61
C TRP A 53 17.10 16.63 -1.91
N PRO A 54 16.74 17.46 -2.92
CA PRO A 54 17.43 17.48 -4.21
C PRO A 54 18.73 18.30 -4.12
N ASP A 55 19.75 17.86 -4.89
CA ASP A 55 20.97 18.61 -5.20
C ASP A 55 21.35 18.38 -6.67
N ASP A 56 22.55 18.86 -7.09
CA ASP A 56 23.05 18.73 -8.46
C ASP A 56 23.37 17.29 -8.89
N ARG A 57 23.30 16.31 -7.98
CA ARG A 57 23.54 14.87 -8.24
C ARG A 57 22.24 14.05 -8.26
N GLY A 58 21.10 14.62 -7.84
CA GLY A 58 19.83 13.93 -7.73
C GLY A 58 19.04 14.32 -6.50
N TYR A 59 18.51 13.35 -5.75
CA TYR A 59 17.84 13.60 -4.48
C TYR A 59 18.09 12.48 -3.47
N PHE A 60 18.11 12.85 -2.20
CA PHE A 60 18.06 11.94 -1.08
C PHE A 60 16.61 11.88 -0.54
N LEU A 61 16.20 10.72 -0.07
CA LEU A 61 14.94 10.54 0.66
C LEU A 61 15.15 9.58 1.83
N GLU A 62 14.41 9.79 2.91
CA GLU A 62 14.28 8.82 3.98
C GLU A 62 13.00 8.02 3.76
N VAL A 63 13.13 6.71 3.60
CA VAL A 63 12.01 5.82 3.27
C VAL A 63 11.08 5.62 4.46
N ALA A 64 11.64 5.29 5.62
CA ALA A 64 10.87 5.04 6.84
C ALA A 64 11.79 5.00 8.07
N ARG A 65 11.23 5.36 9.23
CA ARG A 65 11.81 5.07 10.55
C ARG A 65 10.91 4.09 11.27
N MET A 66 11.44 2.90 11.58
CA MET A 66 10.68 1.90 12.34
C MET A 66 10.30 2.46 13.72
N GLY A 67 9.04 2.26 14.11
CA GLY A 67 8.49 2.81 15.35
C GLY A 67 8.07 4.28 15.27
N GLN A 68 8.12 4.92 14.09
CA GLN A 68 7.74 6.32 13.90
C GLN A 68 6.88 6.53 12.65
N GLY A 69 6.13 7.63 12.61
CA GLY A 69 5.32 8.00 11.45
C GLY A 69 4.34 6.92 11.03
N LEU A 70 4.28 6.61 9.74
CA LEU A 70 3.42 5.53 9.22
C LEU A 70 3.95 4.12 9.60
N ALA A 71 5.22 3.99 9.96
CA ALA A 71 5.81 2.74 10.42
C ALA A 71 5.80 2.59 11.96
N ALA A 72 5.02 3.40 12.69
CA ALA A 72 5.00 3.40 14.16
C ALA A 72 4.62 2.03 14.77
N GLY A 73 3.74 1.29 14.10
CA GLY A 73 3.30 -0.04 14.54
C GLY A 73 4.07 -1.22 13.92
N PHE A 74 5.16 -0.97 13.19
CA PHE A 74 5.92 -2.03 12.53
C PHE A 74 6.97 -2.64 13.47
N PRO A 75 6.88 -3.94 13.78
CA PRO A 75 7.83 -4.61 14.67
C PRO A 75 9.18 -4.79 13.96
N GLN A 76 10.27 -4.46 14.64
CA GLN A 76 11.62 -4.52 14.05
C GLN A 76 12.03 -5.94 13.61
N GLU A 77 11.63 -6.94 14.38
CA GLU A 77 12.02 -8.35 14.17
C GLU A 77 11.30 -9.02 12.99
N SER A 78 10.17 -8.46 12.52
CA SER A 78 9.37 -9.04 11.43
C SER A 78 9.11 -8.07 10.29
N THR A 79 9.67 -6.86 10.36
CA THR A 79 9.56 -5.90 9.27
C THR A 79 10.48 -6.28 8.12
N GLN A 80 9.93 -6.34 6.91
CA GLN A 80 10.67 -6.60 5.68
C GLN A 80 10.66 -5.35 4.80
N VAL A 81 11.80 -5.04 4.19
CA VAL A 81 11.94 -3.96 3.20
C VAL A 81 12.27 -4.55 1.86
N SER A 82 11.50 -4.20 0.84
CA SER A 82 11.67 -4.67 -0.53
C SER A 82 11.56 -3.51 -1.51
N ALA A 83 12.10 -3.66 -2.69
CA ALA A 83 12.00 -2.68 -3.77
C ALA A 83 11.65 -3.36 -5.09
N ALA A 84 10.87 -2.69 -5.91
CA ALA A 84 10.53 -3.11 -7.26
C ALA A 84 10.80 -1.98 -8.24
N LEU A 85 11.68 -2.25 -9.21
CA LEU A 85 11.80 -1.45 -10.43
C LEU A 85 10.78 -1.97 -11.45
N SER A 86 10.03 -1.07 -12.06
CA SER A 86 9.04 -1.39 -13.09
C SER A 86 9.20 -0.47 -14.29
N TYR A 87 9.09 -1.03 -15.49
CA TYR A 87 9.20 -0.28 -16.74
C TYR A 87 7.92 0.49 -17.05
N PRO A 88 7.98 1.53 -17.90
CA PRO A 88 6.81 2.29 -18.34
C PRO A 88 5.67 1.39 -18.84
N GLY A 89 4.44 1.70 -18.45
CA GLY A 89 3.24 0.94 -18.81
C GLY A 89 3.02 -0.34 -18.03
N THR A 90 3.98 -0.77 -17.18
CA THR A 90 3.80 -1.96 -16.33
C THR A 90 2.63 -1.77 -15.38
N ILE A 91 1.73 -2.75 -15.35
CA ILE A 91 0.66 -2.87 -14.35
C ILE A 91 1.00 -4.04 -13.43
N LYS A 92 0.99 -3.79 -12.11
CA LYS A 92 1.05 -4.82 -11.06
C LYS A 92 -0.16 -4.62 -10.15
N ALA A 93 -1.19 -5.44 -10.33
CA ALA A 93 -2.46 -5.35 -9.61
C ALA A 93 -3.24 -6.68 -9.76
N PHE A 94 -4.18 -6.95 -8.87
CA PHE A 94 -4.31 -6.41 -7.51
C PHE A 94 -3.77 -7.44 -6.54
N HIS A 95 -3.05 -6.99 -5.54
CA HIS A 95 -2.66 -7.81 -4.40
C HIS A 95 -3.51 -7.38 -3.20
N TYR A 96 -3.72 -8.27 -2.26
CA TYR A 96 -4.27 -7.97 -0.94
C TYR A 96 -3.69 -8.92 0.09
N HIS A 97 -3.70 -8.50 1.35
CA HIS A 97 -3.20 -9.31 2.45
C HIS A 97 -4.28 -9.50 3.51
N LEU A 98 -4.25 -10.64 4.20
CA LEU A 98 -5.19 -10.96 5.27
C LEU A 98 -4.74 -10.39 6.63
N HIS A 99 -3.42 -10.25 6.82
CA HIS A 99 -2.83 -9.84 8.08
C HIS A 99 -1.71 -8.80 7.93
N GLN A 100 -1.08 -8.70 6.75
CA GLN A 100 0.02 -7.81 6.49
C GLN A 100 -0.48 -6.39 6.22
N THR A 101 0.20 -5.41 6.82
CA THR A 101 0.09 -3.99 6.48
C THR A 101 1.29 -3.59 5.64
N ASP A 102 1.03 -2.90 4.54
CA ASP A 102 2.06 -2.38 3.64
C ASP A 102 2.27 -0.87 3.86
N LEU A 103 3.51 -0.45 3.89
CA LEU A 103 3.92 0.94 3.72
C LEU A 103 4.62 1.08 2.37
N TRP A 104 3.95 1.68 1.41
CA TRP A 104 4.49 1.96 0.09
C TRP A 104 5.10 3.34 0.00
N VAL A 105 6.27 3.43 -0.65
CA VAL A 105 6.98 4.69 -0.92
C VAL A 105 7.29 4.76 -2.41
N ALA A 106 6.68 5.70 -3.12
CA ALA A 106 6.87 5.93 -4.55
C ALA A 106 8.21 6.68 -4.77
N ALA A 107 9.34 5.97 -4.69
CA ALA A 107 10.67 6.53 -4.54
C ALA A 107 11.23 7.21 -5.80
N ALA A 108 10.91 6.70 -7.00
CA ALA A 108 11.36 7.27 -8.27
C ALA A 108 10.36 6.98 -9.39
N GLY A 109 10.35 7.82 -10.43
CA GLY A 109 9.38 7.74 -11.51
C GLY A 109 7.99 8.19 -11.07
N MET A 110 6.95 7.78 -11.80
CA MET A 110 5.56 8.13 -11.52
C MET A 110 4.65 6.92 -11.57
N PHE A 111 3.73 6.85 -10.64
CA PHE A 111 2.74 5.78 -10.49
C PHE A 111 1.32 6.32 -10.51
N GLN A 112 0.44 5.58 -11.14
CA GLN A 112 -0.99 5.58 -10.87
C GLN A 112 -1.25 4.46 -9.86
N VAL A 113 -1.36 4.80 -8.59
CA VAL A 113 -1.65 3.87 -7.50
C VAL A 113 -3.15 3.67 -7.40
N THR A 114 -3.57 2.42 -7.27
CA THR A 114 -4.99 2.05 -7.15
C THR A 114 -5.22 1.24 -5.89
N LEU A 115 -6.27 1.60 -5.17
CA LEU A 115 -6.73 0.91 -3.97
C LEU A 115 -8.20 0.52 -4.12
N VAL A 116 -8.58 -0.65 -3.59
CA VAL A 116 -9.97 -1.14 -3.57
C VAL A 116 -10.27 -1.74 -2.20
N ASP A 117 -11.34 -1.32 -1.56
CA ASP A 117 -11.75 -1.91 -0.28
C ASP A 117 -12.48 -3.23 -0.49
N LEU A 118 -11.87 -4.33 -0.03
CA LEU A 118 -12.40 -5.70 -0.16
C LEU A 118 -13.03 -6.20 1.14
N ARG A 119 -13.11 -5.38 2.18
CA ARG A 119 -13.62 -5.73 3.52
C ARG A 119 -15.12 -5.51 3.60
N PRO A 120 -15.95 -6.56 3.62
CA PRO A 120 -17.43 -6.41 3.58
C PRO A 120 -18.00 -5.66 4.80
N GLU A 121 -17.30 -5.64 5.94
CA GLU A 121 -17.70 -4.92 7.14
C GLU A 121 -17.23 -3.45 7.18
N SER A 122 -16.40 -3.03 6.21
CA SER A 122 -15.90 -1.65 6.12
C SER A 122 -16.99 -0.70 5.62
N ARG A 123 -17.02 0.52 6.15
CA ARG A 123 -17.89 1.60 5.66
C ARG A 123 -17.59 2.03 4.22
N THR A 124 -16.41 1.64 3.72
CA THR A 124 -15.95 1.96 2.37
C THR A 124 -15.88 0.73 1.46
N PHE A 125 -16.53 -0.38 1.83
CA PHE A 125 -16.57 -1.59 1.01
C PHE A 125 -16.91 -1.28 -0.45
N GLY A 126 -16.09 -1.79 -1.38
CA GLY A 126 -16.24 -1.57 -2.82
C GLY A 126 -15.75 -0.20 -3.31
N ARG A 127 -15.32 0.71 -2.42
CA ARG A 127 -14.74 1.99 -2.84
C ARG A 127 -13.42 1.76 -3.55
N LYS A 128 -13.23 2.48 -4.66
CA LYS A 128 -11.95 2.55 -5.37
C LYS A 128 -11.33 3.92 -5.19
N ASN A 129 -10.01 3.96 -4.95
CA ASN A 129 -9.23 5.19 -4.95
C ASN A 129 -8.11 5.12 -5.98
N THR A 130 -7.88 6.23 -6.66
CA THR A 130 -6.73 6.45 -7.54
C THR A 130 -5.90 7.59 -7.00
N VAL A 131 -4.58 7.38 -6.93
CA VAL A 131 -3.62 8.39 -6.46
C VAL A 131 -2.44 8.43 -7.42
N TYR A 132 -2.09 9.60 -7.93
CA TYR A 132 -0.83 9.79 -8.65
C TYR A 132 0.27 10.16 -7.67
N ALA A 133 1.37 9.38 -7.66
CA ALA A 133 2.49 9.56 -6.75
C ALA A 133 3.82 9.23 -7.43
N GLY A 134 4.90 9.76 -6.91
CA GLY A 134 6.25 9.55 -7.42
C GLY A 134 7.13 10.77 -7.24
N SER A 135 8.18 10.92 -8.03
CA SER A 135 9.16 12.01 -7.88
C SER A 135 8.55 13.41 -7.95
N LEU A 136 7.46 13.59 -8.73
CA LEU A 136 6.77 14.88 -8.82
C LEU A 136 5.72 15.09 -7.71
N LYS A 137 5.33 14.02 -7.02
CA LYS A 137 4.39 14.05 -5.89
C LYS A 137 4.79 12.96 -4.91
N PRO A 138 5.77 13.24 -4.03
CA PRO A 138 6.32 12.27 -3.10
C PRO A 138 5.31 11.92 -2.00
N LEU A 139 4.72 10.72 -2.11
CA LEU A 139 3.71 10.22 -1.19
C LEU A 139 4.07 8.83 -0.67
N GLN A 140 3.77 8.61 0.59
CA GLN A 140 3.75 7.32 1.26
C GLN A 140 2.31 6.87 1.48
N PHE A 141 2.08 5.55 1.43
CA PHE A 141 0.78 4.93 1.60
C PHE A 141 0.87 3.85 2.68
N LEU A 142 0.12 3.99 3.76
CA LEU A 142 -0.13 2.88 4.68
C LEU A 142 -1.40 2.17 4.24
N ILE A 143 -1.26 0.92 3.86
CA ILE A 143 -2.35 0.10 3.30
C ILE A 143 -2.64 -1.03 4.29
N PRO A 144 -3.80 -1.00 4.97
CA PRO A 144 -4.15 -2.03 5.93
C PRO A 144 -4.54 -3.35 5.24
N PRO A 145 -4.54 -4.46 5.99
CA PRO A 145 -5.08 -5.73 5.52
C PRO A 145 -6.49 -5.57 4.93
N GLY A 146 -6.81 -6.39 3.92
CA GLY A 146 -8.12 -6.39 3.27
C GLY A 146 -8.35 -5.27 2.26
N VAL A 147 -7.37 -4.39 2.03
CA VAL A 147 -7.41 -3.41 0.93
C VAL A 147 -6.63 -3.96 -0.25
N GLY A 148 -7.33 -4.21 -1.37
CA GLY A 148 -6.71 -4.55 -2.64
C GLY A 148 -5.92 -3.35 -3.17
N HIS A 149 -4.70 -3.58 -3.67
CA HIS A 149 -3.81 -2.52 -4.10
C HIS A 149 -3.01 -2.93 -5.34
N GLY A 150 -2.62 -1.94 -6.10
CA GLY A 150 -1.84 -2.11 -7.31
C GLY A 150 -1.41 -0.77 -7.89
N TYR A 151 -0.67 -0.82 -8.97
CA TYR A 151 -0.22 0.37 -9.68
C TYR A 151 -0.01 0.13 -11.17
N LYS A 152 -0.03 1.23 -11.93
CA LYS A 152 0.51 1.36 -13.30
C LYS A 152 1.66 2.35 -13.28
N VAL A 153 2.77 2.02 -13.92
CA VAL A 153 3.85 2.99 -14.17
C VAL A 153 3.42 3.92 -15.30
N ILE A 154 3.43 5.22 -15.04
CA ILE A 154 3.04 6.26 -15.99
C ILE A 154 4.25 7.12 -16.40
N GLY A 155 4.16 7.74 -17.55
CA GLY A 155 5.28 8.48 -18.16
C GLY A 155 6.26 7.57 -18.88
N GLU A 156 7.42 8.10 -19.23
CA GLU A 156 8.42 7.43 -20.10
C GLU A 156 9.61 6.83 -19.32
N GLN A 157 9.70 7.10 -18.03
CA GLN A 157 10.80 6.64 -17.20
C GLN A 157 10.39 5.42 -16.35
N PRO A 158 11.31 4.47 -16.09
CA PRO A 158 11.09 3.44 -15.10
C PRO A 158 10.78 4.04 -13.72
N ALA A 159 10.00 3.31 -12.94
CA ALA A 159 9.63 3.76 -11.61
C ALA A 159 10.05 2.73 -10.54
N THR A 160 10.50 3.24 -9.38
CA THR A 160 10.91 2.43 -8.24
C THR A 160 9.93 2.62 -7.09
N LEU A 161 9.26 1.53 -6.72
CA LEU A 161 8.46 1.44 -5.51
C LEU A 161 9.26 0.73 -4.43
N ILE A 162 9.38 1.34 -3.26
CA ILE A 162 9.87 0.67 -2.05
C ILE A 162 8.64 0.35 -1.20
N TYR A 163 8.58 -0.87 -0.71
CA TYR A 163 7.51 -1.28 0.20
C TYR A 163 8.10 -1.95 1.43
N VAL A 164 7.61 -1.49 2.55
CA VAL A 164 7.94 -1.97 3.89
C VAL A 164 6.72 -2.70 4.42
N THR A 165 6.88 -3.90 4.88
CA THR A 165 5.78 -4.72 5.39
C THR A 165 6.00 -5.03 6.86
N ASN A 166 4.93 -5.01 7.66
CA ASN A 166 5.01 -5.27 9.10
C ASN A 166 5.17 -6.76 9.44
N ARG A 167 5.26 -7.61 8.40
CA ARG A 167 5.46 -9.06 8.50
C ARG A 167 6.44 -9.51 7.43
N LEU A 168 7.12 -10.63 7.66
CA LEU A 168 7.88 -11.32 6.63
C LEU A 168 6.92 -11.92 5.60
N TYR A 169 7.37 -12.01 4.36
CA TYR A 169 6.57 -12.56 3.27
C TYR A 169 6.02 -13.94 3.61
N ASN A 170 4.72 -14.10 3.43
CA ASN A 170 4.01 -15.36 3.58
C ASN A 170 3.02 -15.53 2.40
N PRO A 171 3.23 -16.50 1.50
CA PRO A 171 2.35 -16.71 0.35
C PRO A 171 0.93 -17.11 0.73
N GLN A 172 0.68 -17.57 1.96
CA GLN A 172 -0.66 -17.87 2.47
C GLN A 172 -1.43 -16.64 2.97
N ASP A 173 -0.71 -15.54 3.19
CA ASP A 173 -1.29 -14.25 3.58
C ASP A 173 -1.66 -13.38 2.38
N GLU A 174 -1.07 -13.66 1.20
CA GLU A 174 -1.28 -12.89 -0.01
C GLU A 174 -2.38 -13.51 -0.89
N GLY A 175 -3.34 -12.67 -1.31
CA GLY A 175 -4.28 -13.00 -2.37
C GLY A 175 -4.12 -12.10 -3.58
N ARG A 176 -4.63 -12.54 -4.73
CA ARG A 176 -4.53 -11.82 -6.01
C ARG A 176 -5.87 -11.78 -6.72
N ILE A 177 -6.17 -10.63 -7.31
CA ILE A 177 -7.28 -10.43 -8.22
C ILE A 177 -6.67 -9.97 -9.56
N ALA A 178 -7.19 -10.45 -10.68
CA ALA A 178 -6.70 -10.05 -11.98
C ALA A 178 -6.81 -8.52 -12.17
N TYR A 179 -5.81 -7.89 -12.78
CA TYR A 179 -5.80 -6.43 -13.01
C TYR A 179 -7.01 -5.95 -13.81
N ASN A 180 -7.58 -6.81 -14.64
CA ASN A 180 -8.74 -6.57 -15.50
C ASN A 180 -10.00 -7.29 -15.03
N ASP A 181 -10.09 -7.64 -13.75
CA ASP A 181 -11.26 -8.31 -13.18
C ASP A 181 -12.52 -7.47 -13.42
N PRO A 182 -13.56 -8.06 -14.05
CA PRO A 182 -14.77 -7.33 -14.41
C PRO A 182 -15.60 -6.90 -13.22
N SER A 183 -15.42 -7.50 -12.04
CA SER A 183 -16.11 -7.11 -10.81
C SER A 183 -15.50 -5.83 -10.23
N ILE A 184 -14.19 -5.69 -10.29
CA ILE A 184 -13.49 -4.44 -9.91
C ILE A 184 -13.69 -3.38 -10.98
N ALA A 185 -13.71 -3.78 -12.26
CA ALA A 185 -13.95 -2.90 -13.41
C ALA A 185 -13.10 -1.62 -13.39
N TYR A 186 -11.80 -1.76 -13.04
CA TYR A 186 -10.89 -0.62 -13.01
C TYR A 186 -10.38 -0.30 -14.42
N ASP A 187 -10.50 0.97 -14.81
CA ASP A 187 -10.06 1.46 -16.12
C ASP A 187 -8.63 1.99 -16.05
N TRP A 188 -7.67 1.16 -16.44
CA TRP A 188 -6.25 1.50 -16.45
C TRP A 188 -5.86 2.47 -17.57
N GLU A 189 -6.71 2.66 -18.57
CA GLU A 189 -6.44 3.52 -19.72
C GLU A 189 -7.11 4.89 -19.62
N LEU A 190 -8.00 5.08 -18.64
CA LEU A 190 -8.64 6.37 -18.42
C LEU A 190 -7.59 7.44 -18.09
N GLN A 191 -7.53 8.45 -18.92
CA GLN A 191 -6.66 9.60 -18.71
C GLN A 191 -7.49 10.78 -18.22
N HIS A 192 -6.99 11.46 -17.18
CA HIS A 192 -7.50 12.75 -16.81
C HIS A 192 -7.10 13.81 -17.84
N LYS A 193 -8.10 14.37 -18.46
CA LYS A 193 -7.95 15.54 -19.34
C LYS A 193 -8.37 16.81 -18.59
#